data_b64f695efe6717f87c7d453312c34d2a
#
_entry.id   b64f695efe6717f87c7d453312c34d2a
#
_cell.length_a   1.000
_cell.length_b   1.000
_cell.length_c   1.000
_cell.angle_alpha   90.00
_cell.angle_beta   90.00
_cell.angle_gamma   90.00
#
_symmetry.space_group_name_H-M   'P 1'
#
loop_
_entity.id
_entity.type
_entity.pdbx_description
1 polymer ?
#
loop_
_entity_poly.entity_id
_entity_poly.type
_entity_poly.pdbx_seq_one_letter_code
_entity_poly.pdbx_strand_id
1 'polypeptide(L)'
;MLLQHTSTPKKCAADLYAHLGGYQVLTLDNYAPETYIEAISICEQASAEVIIIDSISHCWGYLLDYHANLQGNSFANWAKVTPRQNAFIQRILTSSSHIICTMRSKQDYVLSDKNGKMVPEKVGLKAVQRDNVDYEFTAVLDIAMNHKATTSKDRTGLFTGKPEFLITPQVGHVIANIRLQNN
;
A
#
# COMPACT_ATOMS: atom_id res chain seq x y z
N MET A 1 2.56 -9.79 -11.26
CA MET A 1 2.90 -8.55 -12.04
C MET A 1 3.22 -7.42 -11.10
N LEU A 2 4.20 -6.59 -11.39
CA LEU A 2 4.58 -5.44 -10.57
C LEU A 2 4.15 -4.14 -11.25
N LEU A 3 3.37 -3.32 -10.54
CA LEU A 3 3.02 -1.96 -10.96
C LEU A 3 3.99 -0.99 -10.31
N GLN A 4 4.77 -0.28 -11.11
CA GLN A 4 5.77 0.67 -10.64
C GLN A 4 5.78 1.91 -11.50
N HIS A 5 6.07 3.05 -10.89
CA HIS A 5 6.30 4.32 -11.60
C HIS A 5 7.79 4.52 -11.85
N THR A 6 8.14 4.96 -13.07
CA THR A 6 9.50 5.40 -13.39
C THR A 6 9.49 6.89 -13.67
N SER A 7 10.12 7.67 -12.81
CA SER A 7 10.30 9.11 -13.00
C SER A 7 11.48 9.48 -13.91
N THR A 8 12.28 8.52 -14.38
CA THR A 8 13.44 8.69 -15.25
C THR A 8 13.80 7.37 -15.94
N PRO A 9 14.55 7.37 -17.09
CA PRO A 9 15.01 6.15 -17.77
C PRO A 9 16.11 5.39 -17.00
N LYS A 10 16.19 5.54 -15.69
CA LYS A 10 17.04 4.70 -14.83
C LYS A 10 16.36 3.36 -14.63
N LYS A 11 17.16 2.30 -14.59
CA LYS A 11 16.74 0.92 -14.30
C LYS A 11 15.62 0.89 -13.27
N CYS A 12 14.53 0.26 -13.62
CA CYS A 12 13.41 0.03 -12.71
C CYS A 12 13.94 -0.70 -11.45
N ALA A 13 13.52 -0.31 -10.25
CA ALA A 13 13.96 -1.01 -9.04
C ALA A 13 13.63 -2.51 -9.12
N ALA A 14 12.58 -2.88 -9.85
CA ALA A 14 12.23 -4.26 -10.16
C ALA A 14 13.38 -5.03 -10.83
N ASP A 15 14.16 -4.39 -11.72
CA ASP A 15 15.26 -5.07 -12.43
C ASP A 15 16.31 -5.66 -11.47
N LEU A 16 16.44 -5.10 -10.26
CA LEU A 16 17.32 -5.62 -9.22
C LEU A 16 16.91 -7.01 -8.73
N TYR A 17 15.65 -7.37 -8.90
CA TYR A 17 15.03 -8.61 -8.42
C TYR A 17 14.77 -9.63 -9.53
N ALA A 18 15.18 -9.35 -10.76
CA ALA A 18 14.99 -10.26 -11.92
C ALA A 18 15.58 -11.66 -11.70
N HIS A 19 16.56 -11.78 -10.81
CA HIS A 19 17.19 -13.05 -10.44
C HIS A 19 16.30 -13.95 -9.56
N LEU A 20 15.23 -13.41 -8.97
CA LEU A 20 14.33 -14.18 -8.08
C LEU A 20 13.27 -14.98 -8.83
N GLY A 21 13.05 -14.72 -10.10
CA GLY A 21 12.08 -15.43 -10.94
C GLY A 21 11.50 -14.55 -12.04
N GLY A 22 10.67 -15.15 -12.89
CA GLY A 22 9.99 -14.44 -13.96
C GLY A 22 8.78 -13.64 -13.42
N TYR A 23 8.74 -12.33 -13.69
CA TYR A 23 7.60 -11.47 -13.45
C TYR A 23 7.51 -10.39 -14.55
N GLN A 24 6.33 -9.84 -14.71
CA GLN A 24 6.10 -8.74 -15.64
C GLN A 24 6.04 -7.42 -14.87
N VAL A 25 6.54 -6.35 -15.47
CA VAL A 25 6.50 -5.00 -14.90
C VAL A 25 5.63 -4.13 -15.80
N LEU A 26 4.61 -3.49 -15.21
CA LEU A 26 3.84 -2.45 -15.85
C LEU A 26 4.22 -1.11 -15.23
N THR A 27 4.80 -0.24 -16.07
CA THR A 27 5.21 1.09 -15.65
C THR A 27 4.05 2.06 -15.79
N LEU A 28 3.80 2.85 -14.75
CA LEU A 28 2.79 3.89 -14.77
C LEU A 28 3.43 5.23 -15.15
N ASP A 29 2.75 6.01 -15.98
CA ASP A 29 3.18 7.32 -16.45
C ASP A 29 2.78 8.46 -15.50
N ASN A 30 1.80 8.24 -14.64
CA ASN A 30 1.39 9.16 -13.58
C ASN A 30 0.83 8.43 -12.36
N TYR A 31 0.56 9.18 -11.28
CA TYR A 31 0.07 8.65 -10.00
C TYR A 31 -1.43 8.86 -9.79
N ALA A 32 -2.19 9.23 -10.82
CA ALA A 32 -3.63 9.39 -10.67
C ALA A 32 -4.32 8.06 -10.30
N PRO A 33 -5.32 8.07 -9.42
CA PRO A 33 -6.06 6.86 -9.05
C PRO A 33 -6.59 6.09 -10.26
N GLU A 34 -7.02 6.79 -11.29
CA GLU A 34 -7.58 6.24 -12.52
C GLU A 34 -6.56 5.38 -13.28
N THR A 35 -5.29 5.83 -13.29
CA THR A 35 -4.18 5.08 -13.90
C THR A 35 -3.92 3.76 -13.19
N TYR A 36 -3.96 3.75 -11.85
CA TYR A 36 -3.84 2.50 -11.08
C TYR A 36 -5.03 1.56 -11.30
N ILE A 37 -6.25 2.10 -11.37
CA ILE A 37 -7.47 1.33 -11.65
C ILE A 37 -7.37 0.63 -13.01
N GLU A 38 -6.94 1.35 -14.05
CA GLU A 38 -6.73 0.81 -15.39
C GLU A 38 -5.61 -0.25 -15.38
N ALA A 39 -4.49 0.04 -14.73
CA ALA A 39 -3.37 -0.88 -14.62
C ALA A 39 -3.75 -2.21 -13.96
N ILE A 40 -4.55 -2.18 -12.88
CA ILE A 40 -5.08 -3.40 -12.25
C ILE A 40 -5.93 -4.19 -13.26
N SER A 41 -6.77 -3.50 -14.04
CA SER A 41 -7.61 -4.15 -15.06
C SER A 41 -6.79 -4.81 -16.17
N ILE A 42 -5.70 -4.16 -16.62
CA ILE A 42 -4.77 -4.73 -17.59
C ILE A 42 -4.09 -5.99 -17.03
N CYS A 43 -3.66 -5.94 -15.76
CA CYS A 43 -3.03 -7.09 -15.11
C CYS A 43 -3.98 -8.28 -15.01
N GLU A 44 -5.25 -8.06 -14.67
CA GLU A 44 -6.25 -9.11 -14.59
C GLU A 44 -6.56 -9.70 -15.96
N GLN A 45 -6.68 -8.88 -17.01
CA GLN A 45 -6.84 -9.35 -18.39
C GLN A 45 -5.65 -10.21 -18.85
N ALA A 46 -4.45 -9.90 -18.35
CA ALA A 46 -3.26 -10.73 -18.55
C ALA A 46 -3.20 -11.96 -17.63
N SER A 47 -4.28 -12.27 -16.90
CA SER A 47 -4.38 -13.41 -15.98
C SER A 47 -3.32 -13.41 -14.89
N ALA A 48 -2.94 -12.23 -14.39
CA ALA A 48 -2.00 -12.12 -13.29
C ALA A 48 -2.63 -12.63 -11.98
N GLU A 49 -2.11 -13.69 -11.41
CA GLU A 49 -2.57 -14.23 -10.12
C GLU A 49 -2.25 -13.30 -8.95
N VAL A 50 -1.09 -12.63 -9.02
CA VAL A 50 -0.61 -11.69 -8.00
C VAL A 50 -0.22 -10.38 -8.65
N ILE A 51 -0.71 -9.28 -8.11
CA ILE A 51 -0.35 -7.91 -8.51
C ILE A 51 0.31 -7.22 -7.32
N ILE A 52 1.54 -6.74 -7.51
CA ILE A 52 2.25 -5.95 -6.50
C ILE A 52 2.20 -4.49 -6.93
N ILE A 53 1.72 -3.60 -6.06
CA ILE A 53 1.66 -2.14 -6.29
C ILE A 53 2.69 -1.45 -5.38
N ASP A 54 3.78 -0.99 -5.96
CA ASP A 54 4.87 -0.31 -5.23
C ASP A 54 5.03 1.14 -5.72
N SER A 55 4.50 2.10 -4.96
CA SER A 55 3.70 2.06 -3.73
C SER A 55 2.40 2.84 -3.92
N ILE A 56 1.37 2.50 -3.15
CA ILE A 56 0.09 3.28 -3.16
C ILE A 56 0.22 4.64 -2.48
N SER A 57 1.31 4.91 -1.75
CA SER A 57 1.59 6.24 -1.16
C SER A 57 1.78 7.32 -2.21
N HIS A 58 2.23 6.99 -3.42
CA HIS A 58 2.36 7.95 -4.51
C HIS A 58 0.99 8.42 -5.02
N CYS A 59 0.02 7.51 -5.10
CA CYS A 59 -1.36 7.86 -5.45
C CYS A 59 -1.96 8.84 -4.43
N TRP A 60 -1.72 8.61 -3.14
CA TRP A 60 -2.16 9.53 -2.09
C TRP A 60 -1.48 10.89 -2.19
N GLY A 61 -0.17 10.93 -2.43
CA GLY A 61 0.57 12.17 -2.68
C GLY A 61 -0.01 12.96 -3.85
N TYR A 62 -0.29 12.29 -4.97
CA TYR A 62 -0.94 12.92 -6.13
C TYR A 62 -2.30 13.55 -5.75
N LEU A 63 -3.11 12.85 -4.97
CA LEU A 63 -4.42 13.38 -4.54
C LEU A 63 -4.29 14.58 -3.60
N LEU A 64 -3.27 14.60 -2.73
CA LEU A 64 -2.97 15.75 -1.87
C LEU A 64 -2.54 16.96 -2.70
N ASP A 65 -1.67 16.78 -3.70
CA ASP A 65 -1.25 17.83 -4.61
C ASP A 65 -2.42 18.34 -5.45
N TYR A 66 -3.25 17.43 -5.96
CA TYR A 66 -4.48 17.81 -6.65
C TYR A 66 -5.39 18.64 -5.76
N HIS A 67 -5.62 18.23 -4.51
CA HIS A 67 -6.43 18.98 -3.54
C HIS A 67 -5.85 20.38 -3.28
N ALA A 68 -4.55 20.49 -3.09
CA ALA A 68 -3.85 21.74 -2.79
C ALA A 68 -3.99 22.78 -3.94
N ASN A 69 -4.09 22.30 -5.19
CA ASN A 69 -4.23 23.14 -6.38
C ASN A 69 -5.69 23.54 -6.68
N LEU A 70 -6.68 22.99 -5.95
CA LEU A 70 -8.08 23.38 -6.13
C LEU A 70 -8.37 24.76 -5.50
N GLN A 71 -9.00 25.61 -6.27
CA GLN A 71 -9.47 26.91 -5.75
C GLN A 71 -10.71 26.76 -4.86
N GLY A 72 -10.93 27.75 -3.98
CA GLY A 72 -12.10 27.84 -3.14
C GLY A 72 -11.92 27.24 -1.74
N ASN A 73 -13.00 26.77 -1.15
CA ASN A 73 -13.00 26.25 0.22
C ASN A 73 -12.32 24.87 0.25
N SER A 74 -11.20 24.80 0.97
CA SER A 74 -10.40 23.57 1.12
C SER A 74 -11.22 22.40 1.67
N PHE A 75 -12.08 22.63 2.65
CA PHE A 75 -12.94 21.57 3.20
C PHE A 75 -13.91 21.02 2.14
N ALA A 76 -14.57 21.89 1.37
CA ALA A 76 -15.48 21.49 0.30
C ALA A 76 -14.75 20.74 -0.84
N ASN A 77 -13.49 21.07 -1.09
CA ASN A 77 -12.68 20.44 -2.14
C ASN A 77 -12.44 18.93 -1.91
N TRP A 78 -12.53 18.45 -0.68
CA TRP A 78 -12.47 17.03 -0.38
C TRP A 78 -13.59 16.20 -1.03
N ALA A 79 -14.72 16.83 -1.35
CA ALA A 79 -15.79 16.19 -2.11
C ALA A 79 -15.34 15.74 -3.52
N LYS A 80 -14.29 16.36 -4.08
CA LYS A 80 -13.69 15.99 -5.38
C LYS A 80 -12.60 14.92 -5.25
N VAL A 81 -11.93 14.87 -4.11
CA VAL A 81 -10.78 13.98 -3.85
C VAL A 81 -11.22 12.63 -3.31
N THR A 82 -12.11 12.66 -2.30
CA THR A 82 -12.55 11.46 -1.59
C THR A 82 -13.13 10.38 -2.50
N PRO A 83 -14.01 10.68 -3.48
CA PRO A 83 -14.55 9.65 -4.36
C PRO A 83 -13.47 8.96 -5.20
N ARG A 84 -12.45 9.70 -5.65
CA ARG A 84 -11.34 9.16 -6.44
C ARG A 84 -10.49 8.19 -5.62
N GLN A 85 -10.16 8.57 -4.38
CA GLN A 85 -9.46 7.69 -3.44
C GLN A 85 -10.28 6.43 -3.14
N ASN A 86 -11.56 6.59 -2.86
CA ASN A 86 -12.43 5.47 -2.54
C ASN A 86 -12.57 4.50 -3.74
N ALA A 87 -12.70 5.02 -4.96
CA ALA A 87 -12.75 4.19 -6.18
C ALA A 87 -11.48 3.34 -6.36
N PHE A 88 -10.32 3.92 -6.09
CA PHE A 88 -9.04 3.18 -6.14
C PHE A 88 -8.97 2.08 -5.09
N ILE A 89 -9.29 2.39 -3.82
CA ILE A 89 -9.28 1.37 -2.76
C ILE A 89 -10.31 0.28 -3.07
N GLN A 90 -11.52 0.65 -3.49
CA GLN A 90 -12.55 -0.32 -3.87
C GLN A 90 -12.07 -1.22 -5.02
N ARG A 91 -11.33 -0.68 -6.00
CA ARG A 91 -10.78 -1.47 -7.10
C ARG A 91 -9.75 -2.50 -6.63
N ILE A 92 -8.93 -2.15 -5.64
CA ILE A 92 -8.02 -3.10 -5.00
C ILE A 92 -8.81 -4.23 -4.33
N LEU A 93 -9.83 -3.87 -3.53
CA LEU A 93 -10.59 -4.84 -2.73
C LEU A 93 -11.46 -5.80 -3.58
N THR A 94 -11.89 -5.36 -4.76
CA THR A 94 -12.74 -6.15 -5.66
C THR A 94 -11.96 -6.88 -6.75
N SER A 95 -10.64 -6.83 -6.70
CA SER A 95 -9.77 -7.53 -7.67
C SER A 95 -9.95 -9.03 -7.61
N SER A 96 -9.94 -9.67 -8.77
CA SER A 96 -9.89 -11.14 -8.89
C SER A 96 -8.49 -11.70 -8.59
N SER A 97 -7.46 -10.85 -8.61
CA SER A 97 -6.07 -11.20 -8.30
C SER A 97 -5.77 -10.97 -6.80
N HIS A 98 -4.74 -11.62 -6.28
CA HIS A 98 -4.14 -11.22 -5.02
C HIS A 98 -3.42 -9.89 -5.20
N ILE A 99 -3.78 -8.87 -4.42
CA ILE A 99 -3.08 -7.58 -4.47
C ILE A 99 -2.22 -7.38 -3.23
N ILE A 100 -0.94 -7.11 -3.46
CA ILE A 100 0.03 -6.72 -2.44
C ILE A 100 0.35 -5.25 -2.64
N CYS A 101 0.01 -4.41 -1.68
CA CYS A 101 0.33 -2.99 -1.71
C CYS A 101 1.47 -2.67 -0.75
N THR A 102 2.48 -1.95 -1.22
CA THR A 102 3.43 -1.32 -0.30
C THR A 102 2.97 0.10 0.04
N MET A 103 3.24 0.51 1.27
CA MET A 103 3.04 1.88 1.74
C MET A 103 4.32 2.38 2.38
N ARG A 104 4.70 3.61 2.10
CA ARG A 104 5.75 4.27 2.84
C ARG A 104 5.27 4.54 4.26
N SER A 105 6.16 4.46 5.22
CA SER A 105 5.90 4.86 6.60
C SER A 105 6.73 6.07 6.98
N LYS A 106 6.19 6.87 7.89
CA LYS A 106 6.89 7.99 8.54
C LYS A 106 6.80 7.84 10.04
N GLN A 107 7.77 8.44 10.76
CA GLN A 107 7.72 8.49 12.21
C GLN A 107 6.47 9.25 12.66
N ASP A 108 5.68 8.64 13.50
CA ASP A 108 4.53 9.28 14.15
C ASP A 108 4.91 9.86 15.50
N TYR A 109 4.31 11.01 15.84
CA TYR A 109 4.56 11.71 17.10
C TYR A 109 3.23 12.09 17.72
N VAL A 110 3.11 11.88 19.01
CA VAL A 110 2.03 12.46 19.81
C VAL A 110 2.60 13.53 20.75
N LEU A 111 1.80 14.51 21.06
CA LEU A 111 2.14 15.48 22.10
C LEU A 111 1.75 14.89 23.45
N SER A 112 2.74 14.56 24.28
CA SER A 112 2.55 14.11 25.65
C SER A 112 2.89 15.23 26.63
N ASP A 113 2.09 15.37 27.68
CA ASP A 113 2.36 16.30 28.77
C ASP A 113 3.51 15.73 29.64
N LYS A 114 4.63 16.44 29.67
CA LYS A 114 5.73 16.18 30.61
C LYS A 114 5.93 17.42 31.49
N ASN A 115 5.42 17.32 32.72
CA ASN A 115 5.52 18.39 33.72
C ASN A 115 4.89 19.73 33.27
N GLY A 116 3.69 19.68 32.68
CA GLY A 116 2.98 20.88 32.19
C GLY A 116 3.50 21.43 30.85
N LYS A 117 4.41 20.71 30.17
CA LYS A 117 4.90 21.05 28.83
C LYS A 117 4.52 19.94 27.83
N MET A 118 3.90 20.35 26.73
CA MET A 118 3.60 19.45 25.61
C MET A 118 4.89 19.15 24.84
N VAL A 119 5.36 17.91 24.90
CA VAL A 119 6.59 17.44 24.24
C VAL A 119 6.24 16.40 23.18
N PRO A 120 6.76 16.50 21.94
CA PRO A 120 6.59 15.46 20.94
C PRO A 120 7.24 14.15 21.39
N GLU A 121 6.46 13.09 21.45
CA GLU A 121 6.93 11.74 21.76
C GLU A 121 6.70 10.81 20.58
N LYS A 122 7.71 10.01 20.23
CA LYS A 122 7.63 9.02 19.16
C LYS A 122 6.72 7.88 19.59
N VAL A 123 5.67 7.60 18.83
CA VAL A 123 4.71 6.53 19.14
C VAL A 123 4.74 5.36 18.17
N GLY A 124 5.51 5.46 17.09
CA GLY A 124 5.62 4.38 16.11
C GLY A 124 5.80 4.89 14.70
N LEU A 125 5.43 4.04 13.74
CA LEU A 125 5.38 4.37 12.32
C LEU A 125 3.93 4.53 11.89
N LYS A 126 3.65 5.57 11.09
CA LYS A 126 2.35 5.79 10.47
C LYS A 126 2.49 5.67 8.95
N ALA A 127 1.59 4.95 8.31
CA ALA A 127 1.54 4.83 6.86
C ALA A 127 1.32 6.21 6.20
N VAL A 128 2.04 6.48 5.12
CA VAL A 128 1.82 7.66 4.28
C VAL A 128 0.67 7.35 3.33
N GLN A 129 -0.52 7.42 3.87
CA GLN A 129 -1.79 7.16 3.18
C GLN A 129 -2.90 7.90 3.93
N ARG A 130 -4.12 7.95 3.34
CA ARG A 130 -5.31 8.42 4.05
C ARG A 130 -5.54 7.58 5.30
N ASP A 131 -5.93 8.23 6.39
CA ASP A 131 -6.22 7.53 7.65
C ASP A 131 -7.25 6.40 7.43
N ASN A 132 -7.07 5.30 8.13
CA ASN A 132 -7.90 4.09 8.13
C ASN A 132 -7.86 3.24 6.83
N VAL A 133 -7.03 3.54 5.85
CA VAL A 133 -6.91 2.70 4.64
C VAL A 133 -6.34 1.31 4.98
N ASP A 134 -5.48 1.22 5.98
CA ASP A 134 -4.95 -0.04 6.50
C ASP A 134 -6.07 -0.98 7.00
N TYR A 135 -7.18 -0.42 7.53
CA TYR A 135 -8.33 -1.23 7.97
C TYR A 135 -9.10 -1.90 6.83
N GLU A 136 -8.92 -1.46 5.60
CA GLU A 136 -9.58 -2.07 4.43
C GLU A 136 -8.90 -3.39 4.02
N PHE A 137 -7.59 -3.53 4.22
CA PHE A 137 -6.84 -4.71 3.80
C PHE A 137 -7.13 -5.94 4.67
N THR A 138 -6.96 -7.13 4.08
CA THR A 138 -7.13 -8.42 4.78
C THR A 138 -6.07 -8.66 5.84
N ALA A 139 -4.83 -8.33 5.53
CA ALA A 139 -3.69 -8.38 6.45
C ALA A 139 -2.78 -7.18 6.22
N VAL A 140 -2.20 -6.66 7.31
CA VAL A 140 -1.24 -5.55 7.29
C VAL A 140 -0.02 -5.96 8.10
N LEU A 141 1.14 -5.84 7.47
CA LEU A 141 2.44 -6.16 8.06
C LEU A 141 3.28 -4.88 8.12
N ASP A 142 3.69 -4.48 9.31
CA ASP A 142 4.60 -3.35 9.53
C ASP A 142 6.04 -3.86 9.54
N ILE A 143 6.84 -3.38 8.60
CA ILE A 143 8.23 -3.80 8.43
C ILE A 143 9.14 -2.78 9.09
N ALA A 144 9.86 -3.21 10.12
CA ALA A 144 10.81 -2.39 10.84
C ALA A 144 12.18 -2.29 10.11
N MET A 145 13.05 -1.40 10.58
CA MET A 145 14.39 -1.19 10.00
C MET A 145 15.30 -2.44 10.10
N ASN A 146 15.01 -3.36 11.02
CA ASN A 146 15.71 -4.65 11.14
C ASN A 146 15.14 -5.71 10.17
N HIS A 147 14.29 -5.30 9.22
CA HIS A 147 13.60 -6.15 8.24
C HIS A 147 12.63 -7.18 8.82
N LYS A 148 12.33 -7.11 10.11
CA LYS A 148 11.30 -7.95 10.70
C LYS A 148 9.93 -7.29 10.59
N ALA A 149 8.93 -8.12 10.38
CA ALA A 149 7.55 -7.73 10.26
C ALA A 149 6.79 -8.04 11.56
N THR A 150 5.91 -7.13 11.94
CA THR A 150 4.87 -7.33 12.93
C THR A 150 3.51 -7.18 12.26
N THR A 151 2.50 -7.86 12.76
CA THR A 151 1.16 -7.79 12.21
C THR A 151 0.34 -6.78 12.98
N SER A 152 -0.07 -5.70 12.31
CA SER A 152 -1.00 -4.71 12.89
C SER A 152 -2.45 -5.04 12.61
N LYS A 153 -2.72 -5.83 11.56
CA LYS A 153 -4.05 -6.35 11.23
C LYS A 153 -3.96 -7.70 10.55
N ASP A 154 -4.86 -8.59 10.92
CA ASP A 154 -4.96 -9.92 10.32
C ASP A 154 -6.38 -10.49 10.46
N ARG A 155 -7.13 -10.51 9.36
CA ARG A 155 -8.44 -11.15 9.28
C ARG A 155 -8.34 -12.65 9.00
N THR A 156 -7.14 -13.14 8.68
CA THR A 156 -6.91 -14.53 8.30
C THR A 156 -6.59 -15.43 9.48
N GLY A 157 -6.16 -14.85 10.60
CA GLY A 157 -5.67 -15.59 11.77
C GLY A 157 -4.29 -16.22 11.60
N LEU A 158 -3.64 -16.03 10.45
CA LEU A 158 -2.34 -16.66 10.13
C LEU A 158 -1.19 -16.09 10.97
N PHE A 159 -1.27 -14.82 11.30
CA PHE A 159 -0.20 -14.07 11.95
C PHE A 159 -0.56 -13.56 13.34
N THR A 160 -1.84 -13.63 13.70
CA THR A 160 -2.34 -13.17 15.01
C THR A 160 -1.60 -13.84 16.14
N GLY A 161 -1.08 -13.07 17.08
CA GLY A 161 -0.35 -13.57 18.26
C GLY A 161 1.06 -14.09 17.98
N LYS A 162 1.56 -13.99 16.74
CA LYS A 162 2.94 -14.37 16.42
C LYS A 162 3.90 -13.24 16.80
N PRO A 163 5.12 -13.59 17.27
CA PRO A 163 6.20 -12.62 17.46
C PRO A 163 6.63 -12.03 16.11
N GLU A 164 7.48 -11.00 16.14
CA GLU A 164 8.09 -10.45 14.92
C GLU A 164 8.83 -11.55 14.11
N PHE A 165 8.71 -11.47 12.79
CA PHE A 165 9.26 -12.49 11.90
C PHE A 165 9.86 -11.87 10.62
N LEU A 166 10.73 -12.60 9.94
CA LEU A 166 11.18 -12.25 8.60
C LEU A 166 10.14 -12.72 7.57
N ILE A 167 9.83 -11.85 6.60
CA ILE A 167 9.01 -12.24 5.45
C ILE A 167 9.86 -13.12 4.54
N THR A 168 9.49 -14.40 4.45
CA THR A 168 10.17 -15.41 3.65
C THR A 168 9.21 -15.97 2.58
N PRO A 169 9.67 -16.74 1.60
CA PRO A 169 8.79 -17.42 0.64
C PRO A 169 7.70 -18.25 1.31
N GLN A 170 7.95 -18.84 2.49
CA GLN A 170 6.96 -19.59 3.26
C GLN A 170 5.78 -18.72 3.68
N VAL A 171 6.01 -17.46 4.01
CA VAL A 171 4.92 -16.51 4.32
C VAL A 171 4.02 -16.34 3.10
N GLY A 172 4.60 -16.19 1.91
CA GLY A 172 3.86 -16.13 0.65
C GLY A 172 3.03 -17.39 0.37
N HIS A 173 3.62 -18.57 0.57
CA HIS A 173 2.90 -19.84 0.40
C HIS A 173 1.71 -19.98 1.36
N VAL A 174 1.87 -19.57 2.61
CA VAL A 174 0.79 -19.62 3.60
C VAL A 174 -0.35 -18.68 3.19
N ILE A 175 -0.05 -17.48 2.71
CA ILE A 175 -1.06 -16.53 2.22
C ILE A 175 -1.77 -17.07 0.97
N ALA A 176 -1.05 -17.62 0.01
CA ALA A 176 -1.62 -18.17 -1.22
C ALA A 176 -2.60 -19.31 -0.96
N ASN A 177 -2.34 -20.14 0.04
CA ASN A 177 -3.19 -21.28 0.40
C ASN A 177 -4.54 -20.91 1.01
N ILE A 178 -4.74 -19.69 1.49
CA ILE A 178 -6.04 -19.25 2.03
C ILE A 178 -7.12 -19.30 0.95
N ARG A 179 -6.79 -18.93 -0.28
CA ARG A 179 -7.74 -18.90 -1.40
C ARG A 179 -8.24 -20.29 -1.79
N LEU A 180 -7.40 -21.32 -1.59
CA LEU A 180 -7.72 -22.71 -1.94
C LEU A 180 -8.69 -23.38 -0.95
N GLN A 181 -8.84 -22.82 0.26
CA GLN A 181 -9.73 -23.38 1.29
C GLN A 181 -11.15 -22.79 1.27
N ASN A 182 -11.37 -21.70 0.52
CA ASN A 182 -12.65 -20.98 0.44
C ASN A 182 -13.39 -21.18 -0.91
N ASN A 183 -12.90 -22.06 -1.76
CA ASN A 183 -13.55 -22.58 -2.96
C ASN A 183 -13.85 -24.09 -2.76
#